data_e7db0817893c1cb82021e3f823a7ac5e
#
_entry.id   e7db0817893c1cb82021e3f823a7ac5e
#
_cell.length_a   1.000
_cell.length_b   1.000
_cell.length_c   1.000
_cell.angle_alpha   90.00
_cell.angle_beta   90.00
_cell.angle_gamma   90.00
#
_symmetry.space_group_name_H-M   'P 1'
#
loop_
_entity.id
_entity.type
_entity.pdbx_description
1 polymer ?
#
loop_
_entity_poly.entity_id
_entity_poly.type
_entity_poly.pdbx_seq_one_letter_code
_entity_poly.pdbx_strand_id
1 'polypeptide(L)'
;IIADDQSPFDFKAYDPSSPLDAPAIGRLASEGMTLDQAYHMGSMSGAVCSPSRKMIMTGRTVWHLQGTGGKKNRKKEEKSGISNPIENCLPAIFNKAGYDTMRTCKNGNSHGAANAQFTVRHDATKRGGTKESGSHWHGQQVMNYLNDREKTKDGDPFFIYFGFSHPHDVR
;
A
#
# COMPACT_ATOMS: atom_id res chain seq x y z
N ILE A 1 -6.62 0.42 -2.12
CA ILE A 1 -6.68 -0.13 -0.74
C ILE A 1 -5.86 -1.39 -0.70
N ILE A 2 -5.11 -1.61 0.37
CA ILE A 2 -4.28 -2.82 0.58
C ILE A 2 -4.56 -3.36 1.98
N ALA A 3 -4.97 -4.61 2.06
CA ALA A 3 -5.01 -5.37 3.31
C ALA A 3 -3.71 -6.17 3.46
N ASP A 4 -3.21 -6.31 4.68
CA ASP A 4 -1.94 -6.98 4.95
C ASP A 4 -2.22 -8.43 5.38
N ASP A 5 -1.77 -9.39 4.59
CA ASP A 5 -1.96 -10.84 4.78
C ASP A 5 -3.44 -11.32 4.72
N GLN A 6 -4.31 -10.61 4.02
CA GLN A 6 -5.69 -11.01 3.82
C GLN A 6 -5.79 -12.11 2.75
N SER A 7 -6.38 -13.25 3.10
CA SER A 7 -6.71 -14.28 2.14
C SER A 7 -7.90 -13.86 1.27
N PRO A 8 -7.88 -14.04 -0.06
CA PRO A 8 -9.05 -13.80 -0.89
C PRO A 8 -10.21 -14.76 -0.54
N PHE A 9 -9.92 -15.97 -0.09
CA PHE A 9 -10.93 -16.97 0.30
C PHE A 9 -11.68 -16.62 1.58
N ASP A 10 -11.26 -15.61 2.33
CA ASP A 10 -12.05 -15.07 3.44
C ASP A 10 -13.27 -14.28 2.95
N PHE A 11 -13.32 -13.89 1.68
CA PHE A 11 -14.42 -13.12 1.13
C PHE A 11 -15.40 -13.97 0.35
N LYS A 12 -16.70 -13.73 0.55
CA LYS A 12 -17.79 -14.45 -0.15
C LYS A 12 -17.74 -14.33 -1.68
N ALA A 13 -17.04 -13.33 -2.21
CA ALA A 13 -16.79 -13.20 -3.65
C ALA A 13 -15.93 -14.34 -4.23
N TYR A 14 -15.07 -14.96 -3.40
CA TYR A 14 -14.24 -16.11 -3.78
C TYR A 14 -14.70 -17.42 -3.15
N ASP A 15 -15.19 -17.37 -1.92
CA ASP A 15 -15.74 -18.51 -1.19
C ASP A 15 -17.11 -18.13 -0.62
N PRO A 16 -18.21 -18.54 -1.28
CA PRO A 16 -19.57 -18.26 -0.79
C PRO A 16 -19.86 -18.80 0.61
N SER A 17 -19.10 -19.80 1.07
CA SER A 17 -19.25 -20.40 2.41
C SER A 17 -18.52 -19.64 3.51
N SER A 18 -17.73 -18.63 3.17
CA SER A 18 -16.98 -17.84 4.14
C SER A 18 -17.90 -17.22 5.21
N PRO A 19 -17.57 -17.38 6.50
CA PRO A 19 -18.32 -16.76 7.58
C PRO A 19 -18.09 -15.25 7.71
N LEU A 20 -17.09 -14.71 6.98
CA LEU A 20 -16.75 -13.30 7.10
C LEU A 20 -17.84 -12.43 6.47
N ASP A 21 -18.41 -11.54 7.26
CA ASP A 21 -19.30 -10.49 6.77
C ASP A 21 -18.49 -9.23 6.41
N ALA A 22 -18.35 -8.99 5.10
CA ALA A 22 -17.60 -7.86 4.56
C ALA A 22 -18.45 -7.12 3.50
N PRO A 23 -19.53 -6.43 3.90
CA PRO A 23 -20.52 -5.87 2.97
C PRO A 23 -19.92 -4.82 2.03
N ALA A 24 -18.96 -4.02 2.47
CA ALA A 24 -18.28 -3.04 1.61
C ALA A 24 -17.44 -3.70 0.51
N ILE A 25 -16.74 -4.80 0.82
CA ILE A 25 -15.99 -5.57 -0.18
C ILE A 25 -16.95 -6.29 -1.14
N GLY A 26 -18.03 -6.86 -0.61
CA GLY A 26 -19.09 -7.48 -1.42
C GLY A 26 -19.70 -6.49 -2.40
N ARG A 27 -19.96 -5.26 -1.97
CA ARG A 27 -20.46 -4.20 -2.85
C ARG A 27 -19.45 -3.85 -3.94
N LEU A 28 -18.17 -3.64 -3.60
CA LEU A 28 -17.12 -3.36 -4.58
C LEU A 28 -16.99 -4.49 -5.61
N ALA A 29 -17.09 -5.75 -5.19
CA ALA A 29 -17.05 -6.90 -6.09
C ALA A 29 -18.26 -6.96 -7.03
N SER A 30 -19.46 -6.61 -6.54
CA SER A 30 -20.69 -6.63 -7.35
C SER A 30 -20.82 -5.46 -8.32
N GLU A 31 -20.27 -4.30 -7.98
CA GLU A 31 -20.32 -3.07 -8.79
C GLU A 31 -19.08 -2.91 -9.68
N GLY A 32 -18.03 -3.68 -9.45
CA GLY A 32 -16.73 -3.56 -10.11
C GLY A 32 -16.32 -4.82 -10.86
N MET A 33 -15.00 -5.07 -10.85
CA MET A 33 -14.39 -6.24 -11.47
C MET A 33 -13.58 -7.01 -10.41
N THR A 34 -13.83 -8.31 -10.30
CA THR A 34 -13.04 -9.22 -9.48
C THR A 34 -12.01 -9.93 -10.35
N LEU A 35 -10.74 -9.88 -9.97
CA LEU A 35 -9.63 -10.51 -10.69
C LEU A 35 -9.31 -11.87 -10.05
N ASP A 36 -9.82 -12.95 -10.61
CA ASP A 36 -9.66 -14.32 -10.05
C ASP A 36 -8.25 -14.88 -10.20
N GLN A 37 -7.50 -14.41 -11.19
CA GLN A 37 -6.18 -14.88 -11.54
C GLN A 37 -5.08 -13.85 -11.25
N ALA A 38 -5.22 -13.09 -10.17
CA ALA A 38 -4.20 -12.14 -9.73
C ALA A 38 -3.17 -12.84 -8.84
N TYR A 39 -1.92 -12.92 -9.27
CA TYR A 39 -0.85 -13.61 -8.57
C TYR A 39 0.22 -12.64 -8.07
N HIS A 40 0.72 -12.93 -6.89
CA HIS A 40 1.86 -12.24 -6.30
C HIS A 40 3.17 -12.89 -6.74
N MET A 41 4.20 -12.10 -7.05
CA MET A 41 5.49 -12.63 -7.50
C MET A 41 6.35 -13.26 -6.40
N GLY A 42 5.87 -13.29 -5.16
CA GLY A 42 6.63 -13.82 -4.03
C GLY A 42 7.75 -12.90 -3.54
N SER A 43 8.74 -13.50 -2.94
CA SER A 43 9.89 -12.83 -2.32
C SER A 43 11.11 -13.74 -2.38
N MET A 44 12.29 -13.14 -2.27
CA MET A 44 13.56 -13.86 -2.07
C MET A 44 13.75 -14.34 -0.62
N SER A 45 12.83 -14.01 0.28
CA SER A 45 12.85 -14.36 1.70
C SER A 45 11.43 -14.62 2.18
N GLY A 46 11.27 -15.17 3.39
CA GLY A 46 9.97 -15.57 3.93
C GLY A 46 8.97 -14.44 4.16
N ALA A 47 9.38 -13.17 4.14
CA ALA A 47 8.51 -12.03 4.35
C ALA A 47 8.22 -11.30 3.04
N VAL A 48 6.97 -11.25 2.60
CA VAL A 48 6.56 -10.68 1.32
C VAL A 48 6.11 -9.22 1.38
N CYS A 49 5.87 -8.65 2.56
CA CYS A 49 5.37 -7.27 2.71
C CYS A 49 6.28 -6.23 2.04
N SER A 50 7.59 -6.28 2.30
CA SER A 50 8.54 -5.30 1.76
C SER A 50 8.67 -5.38 0.23
N PRO A 51 8.91 -6.53 -0.39
CA PRO A 51 8.97 -6.62 -1.85
C PRO A 51 7.64 -6.28 -2.52
N SER A 52 6.48 -6.71 -1.99
CA SER A 52 5.16 -6.34 -2.54
C SER A 52 4.96 -4.84 -2.60
N ARG A 53 5.20 -4.17 -1.47
CA ARG A 53 5.02 -2.71 -1.39
C ARG A 53 6.02 -1.96 -2.27
N LYS A 54 7.24 -2.49 -2.43
CA LYS A 54 8.21 -1.92 -3.36
C LYS A 54 7.80 -2.13 -4.82
N MET A 55 7.31 -3.32 -5.18
CA MET A 55 6.77 -3.58 -6.52
C MET A 55 5.64 -2.62 -6.87
N ILE A 56 4.69 -2.42 -5.96
CA ILE A 56 3.58 -1.46 -6.14
C ILE A 56 4.12 -0.04 -6.35
N MET A 57 5.05 0.40 -5.50
CA MET A 57 5.58 1.77 -5.55
C MET A 57 6.46 2.05 -6.77
N THR A 58 7.06 1.03 -7.36
CA THR A 58 8.04 1.21 -8.45
C THR A 58 7.57 0.68 -9.80
N GLY A 59 6.49 -0.09 -9.84
CA GLY A 59 6.03 -0.79 -11.05
C GLY A 59 7.01 -1.87 -11.54
N ARG A 60 7.97 -2.28 -10.71
CA ARG A 60 9.03 -3.23 -11.09
C ARG A 60 8.75 -4.63 -10.52
N THR A 61 9.22 -5.63 -11.23
CA THR A 61 9.18 -7.02 -10.76
C THR A 61 10.13 -7.24 -9.59
N VAL A 62 9.92 -8.29 -8.81
CA VAL A 62 10.76 -8.63 -7.65
C VAL A 62 12.25 -8.77 -8.02
N TRP A 63 12.56 -9.20 -9.23
CA TRP A 63 13.92 -9.39 -9.75
C TRP A 63 14.67 -8.07 -9.98
N HIS A 64 13.94 -6.99 -10.15
CA HIS A 64 14.48 -5.65 -10.45
C HIS A 64 14.28 -4.68 -9.29
N LEU A 65 13.91 -5.18 -8.11
CA LEU A 65 13.82 -4.35 -6.92
C LEU A 65 15.19 -4.11 -6.31
N GLN A 66 15.53 -2.84 -6.13
CA GLN A 66 16.71 -2.46 -5.36
C GLN A 66 16.43 -2.52 -3.85
N GLY A 67 17.47 -2.82 -3.06
CA GLY A 67 17.42 -2.70 -1.61
C GLY A 67 16.48 -3.67 -0.90
N THR A 68 16.25 -4.85 -1.46
CA THR A 68 15.61 -5.98 -0.77
C THR A 68 16.54 -6.69 0.20
N GLY A 69 17.85 -6.44 0.09
CA GLY A 69 18.89 -6.92 1.01
C GLY A 69 19.41 -5.79 1.90
N GLY A 70 19.95 -6.13 3.07
CA GLY A 70 20.46 -5.16 4.07
C GLY A 70 21.52 -4.19 3.54
N LYS A 71 22.01 -3.28 4.40
CA LYS A 71 22.95 -2.18 4.07
C LYS A 71 24.13 -2.55 3.15
N LYS A 72 24.57 -3.80 3.15
CA LYS A 72 25.67 -4.30 2.30
C LYS A 72 25.32 -4.38 0.81
N ASN A 73 24.04 -4.53 0.46
CA ASN A 73 23.61 -4.65 -0.95
C ASN A 73 23.42 -3.29 -1.64
N ARG A 74 23.20 -2.20 -0.91
CA ARG A 74 23.07 -0.85 -1.49
C ARG A 74 24.27 -0.43 -2.35
N LYS A 75 25.50 -0.69 -1.86
CA LYS A 75 26.74 -0.37 -2.62
C LYS A 75 26.91 -1.23 -3.87
N LYS A 76 26.32 -2.44 -3.87
CA LYS A 76 26.38 -3.34 -5.03
C LYS A 76 25.35 -2.94 -6.09
N GLU A 77 24.25 -2.38 -5.67
CA GLU A 77 23.15 -1.87 -6.51
C GLU A 77 23.55 -0.59 -7.24
N GLU A 78 24.26 0.32 -6.58
CA GLU A 78 24.83 1.53 -7.18
C GLU A 78 25.83 1.19 -8.31
N LYS A 79 26.51 0.04 -8.21
CA LYS A 79 27.46 -0.45 -9.24
C LYS A 79 26.77 -1.21 -10.38
N SER A 80 25.55 -1.68 -10.21
CA SER A 80 24.87 -2.50 -11.23
C SER A 80 24.19 -1.70 -12.34
N GLY A 81 24.21 -0.36 -12.26
CA GLY A 81 23.56 0.51 -13.24
C GLY A 81 22.04 0.41 -13.27
N ILE A 82 21.42 -0.37 -12.37
CA ILE A 82 19.97 -0.46 -12.21
C ILE A 82 19.54 0.76 -11.39
N SER A 83 19.42 1.89 -12.05
CA SER A 83 18.84 3.08 -11.43
C SER A 83 17.35 2.88 -11.22
N ASN A 84 16.91 3.10 -9.98
CA ASN A 84 15.50 3.23 -9.65
C ASN A 84 15.29 4.63 -9.07
N PRO A 85 15.34 5.66 -9.93
CA PRO A 85 15.24 7.02 -9.46
C PRO A 85 13.91 7.23 -8.75
N ILE A 86 13.97 7.89 -7.60
CA ILE A 86 12.80 8.09 -6.74
C ILE A 86 11.70 8.90 -7.43
N GLU A 87 12.07 9.72 -8.38
CA GLU A 87 11.16 10.49 -9.24
C GLU A 87 10.26 9.61 -10.13
N ASN A 88 10.60 8.34 -10.29
CA ASN A 88 9.81 7.36 -11.04
C ASN A 88 8.97 6.44 -10.14
N CYS A 89 8.90 6.71 -8.85
CA CYS A 89 7.97 5.98 -7.98
C CYS A 89 6.53 6.50 -8.13
N LEU A 90 5.58 5.64 -7.80
CA LEU A 90 4.16 5.90 -8.00
C LEU A 90 3.69 7.27 -7.49
N PRO A 91 3.92 7.67 -6.21
CA PRO A 91 3.50 9.00 -5.73
C PRO A 91 4.20 10.15 -6.47
N ALA A 92 5.47 10.02 -6.83
CA ALA A 92 6.17 11.08 -7.56
C ALA A 92 5.60 11.29 -8.97
N ILE A 93 5.21 10.21 -9.66
CA ILE A 93 4.55 10.28 -10.97
C ILE A 93 3.18 10.95 -10.84
N PHE A 94 2.38 10.59 -9.83
CA PHE A 94 1.08 11.23 -9.60
C PHE A 94 1.23 12.71 -9.26
N ASN A 95 2.16 13.09 -8.37
CA ASN A 95 2.45 14.48 -8.05
C ASN A 95 2.83 15.29 -9.32
N LYS A 96 3.70 14.71 -10.17
CA LYS A 96 4.10 15.36 -11.42
C LYS A 96 2.93 15.52 -12.40
N ALA A 97 1.95 14.62 -12.33
CA ALA A 97 0.73 14.70 -13.14
C ALA A 97 -0.35 15.64 -12.54
N GLY A 98 -0.06 16.35 -11.46
CA GLY A 98 -0.97 17.30 -10.84
C GLY A 98 -1.97 16.68 -9.86
N TYR A 99 -1.71 15.45 -9.40
CA TYR A 99 -2.51 14.83 -8.34
C TYR A 99 -2.00 15.26 -6.96
N ASP A 100 -2.92 15.49 -6.05
CA ASP A 100 -2.59 15.51 -4.63
C ASP A 100 -2.49 14.06 -4.12
N THR A 101 -1.44 13.73 -3.38
CA THR A 101 -1.17 12.35 -2.99
C THR A 101 -1.19 12.17 -1.48
N MET A 102 -1.99 11.24 -1.02
CA MET A 102 -2.16 10.91 0.39
C MET A 102 -1.77 9.46 0.67
N ARG A 103 -1.12 9.24 1.79
CA ARG A 103 -0.78 7.93 2.29
C ARG A 103 -1.20 7.75 3.74
N THR A 104 -1.88 6.64 4.03
CA THR A 104 -2.03 6.12 5.40
C THR A 104 -1.76 4.63 5.41
N CYS A 105 -0.72 4.21 6.13
CA CYS A 105 -0.26 2.82 6.15
C CYS A 105 0.78 2.61 7.26
N LYS A 106 1.11 1.35 7.57
CA LYS A 106 2.24 1.05 8.45
C LYS A 106 3.55 1.63 7.89
N ASN A 107 4.42 2.12 8.76
CA ASN A 107 5.70 2.69 8.37
C ASN A 107 6.74 1.62 8.01
N GLY A 108 6.77 0.51 8.74
CA GLY A 108 7.70 -0.60 8.52
C GLY A 108 7.40 -1.43 7.28
N ASN A 109 8.39 -2.22 6.84
CA ASN A 109 8.30 -3.14 5.70
C ASN A 109 7.71 -2.50 4.43
N SER A 110 8.17 -1.30 4.10
CA SER A 110 7.69 -0.50 2.98
C SER A 110 8.86 0.15 2.22
N HIS A 111 8.56 0.93 1.19
CA HIS A 111 9.57 1.67 0.43
C HIS A 111 9.70 3.10 0.98
N GLY A 112 10.55 3.29 1.98
CA GLY A 112 10.67 4.56 2.70
C GLY A 112 10.92 5.78 1.81
N ALA A 113 11.75 5.65 0.76
CA ALA A 113 12.02 6.74 -0.17
C ALA A 113 10.77 7.12 -0.99
N ALA A 114 10.00 6.14 -1.47
CA ALA A 114 8.73 6.42 -2.16
C ALA A 114 7.68 6.99 -1.20
N ASN A 115 7.62 6.47 0.03
CA ASN A 115 6.71 7.01 1.05
C ASN A 115 6.94 8.50 1.31
N ALA A 116 8.19 8.96 1.19
CA ALA A 116 8.54 10.36 1.39
C ALA A 116 8.03 11.30 0.28
N GLN A 117 7.59 10.76 -0.85
CA GLN A 117 7.07 11.53 -1.98
C GLN A 117 5.57 11.87 -1.85
N PHE A 118 4.84 11.24 -0.94
CA PHE A 118 3.44 11.61 -0.71
C PHE A 118 3.33 13.00 -0.07
N THR A 119 2.40 13.82 -0.57
CA THR A 119 2.16 15.18 -0.06
C THR A 119 1.55 15.17 1.33
N VAL A 120 0.63 14.23 1.59
CA VAL A 120 0.02 14.01 2.91
C VAL A 120 0.38 12.60 3.42
N ARG A 121 0.86 12.50 4.66
CA ARG A 121 1.32 11.23 5.24
C ARG A 121 0.84 11.02 6.66
N HIS A 122 0.23 9.88 6.87
CA HIS A 122 -0.16 9.36 8.18
C HIS A 122 0.43 7.97 8.37
N ASP A 123 1.69 7.92 8.79
CA ASP A 123 2.40 6.66 9.00
C ASP A 123 2.10 6.09 10.39
N ALA A 124 1.59 4.87 10.44
CA ALA A 124 1.46 4.14 11.71
C ALA A 124 2.83 3.72 12.21
N THR A 125 3.23 4.23 13.37
CA THR A 125 4.54 3.97 14.00
C THR A 125 4.51 2.78 14.96
N LYS A 126 3.34 2.38 15.42
CA LYS A 126 3.14 1.24 16.32
C LYS A 126 2.55 0.06 15.56
N ARG A 127 2.84 -1.16 16.02
CA ARG A 127 2.24 -2.36 15.47
C ARG A 127 0.81 -2.53 15.96
N GLY A 128 -0.02 -2.99 15.08
CA GLY A 128 -1.40 -3.48 15.13
C GLY A 128 -2.29 -3.17 16.31
N GLY A 129 -3.58 -3.03 16.08
CA GLY A 129 -4.62 -3.09 17.11
C GLY A 129 -4.72 -1.93 18.10
N THR A 130 -3.84 -0.93 18.05
CA THR A 130 -3.95 0.26 18.90
C THR A 130 -4.87 1.30 18.25
N LYS A 131 -5.39 2.23 19.05
CA LYS A 131 -6.17 3.38 18.54
C LYS A 131 -5.42 4.18 17.46
N GLU A 132 -4.08 4.15 17.47
CA GLU A 132 -3.22 4.95 16.60
C GLU A 132 -2.71 4.17 15.37
N SER A 133 -3.04 2.90 15.21
CA SER A 133 -2.51 2.07 14.12
C SER A 133 -3.46 1.00 13.62
N GLY A 134 -4.65 0.92 14.20
CA GLY A 134 -5.70 -0.01 13.79
C GLY A 134 -6.39 0.42 12.50
N SER A 135 -7.17 -0.47 11.92
CA SER A 135 -7.90 -0.21 10.66
C SER A 135 -8.84 1.00 10.77
N HIS A 136 -9.47 1.19 11.92
CA HIS A 136 -10.32 2.36 12.19
C HIS A 136 -9.52 3.67 12.10
N TRP A 137 -8.33 3.72 12.72
CA TRP A 137 -7.49 4.92 12.67
C TRP A 137 -7.10 5.26 11.23
N HIS A 138 -6.66 4.29 10.44
CA HIS A 138 -6.34 4.50 9.03
C HIS A 138 -7.54 4.98 8.21
N GLY A 139 -8.72 4.38 8.44
CA GLY A 139 -9.97 4.82 7.81
C GLY A 139 -10.31 6.26 8.17
N GLN A 140 -10.12 6.65 9.44
CA GLN A 140 -10.37 8.02 9.89
C GLN A 140 -9.42 9.02 9.22
N GLN A 141 -8.14 8.67 8.96
CA GLN A 141 -7.23 9.54 8.23
C GLN A 141 -7.71 9.80 6.81
N VAL A 142 -8.22 8.77 6.13
CA VAL A 142 -8.81 8.94 4.79
C VAL A 142 -10.04 9.84 4.83
N MET A 143 -10.95 9.62 5.77
CA MET A 143 -12.16 10.45 5.92
C MET A 143 -11.83 11.91 6.22
N ASN A 144 -10.87 12.16 7.11
CA ASN A 144 -10.42 13.52 7.43
C ASN A 144 -9.86 14.20 6.17
N TYR A 145 -8.99 13.53 5.43
CA TYR A 145 -8.42 14.04 4.20
C TYR A 145 -9.49 14.40 3.16
N LEU A 146 -10.46 13.54 2.93
CA LEU A 146 -11.55 13.80 1.98
C LEU A 146 -12.45 14.96 2.44
N ASN A 147 -12.80 15.00 3.74
CA ASN A 147 -13.61 16.09 4.30
C ASN A 147 -12.91 17.44 4.23
N ASP A 148 -11.58 17.48 4.42
CA ASP A 148 -10.83 18.72 4.33
C ASP A 148 -10.76 19.22 2.88
N ARG A 149 -10.62 18.33 1.91
CA ARG A 149 -10.72 18.69 0.48
C ARG A 149 -12.09 19.24 0.12
N GLU A 150 -13.17 18.63 0.62
CA GLU A 150 -14.54 19.12 0.41
C GLU A 150 -14.72 20.53 0.98
N LYS A 151 -14.26 20.78 2.20
CA LYS A 151 -14.34 22.11 2.85
C LYS A 151 -13.59 23.18 2.08
N THR A 152 -12.42 22.86 1.55
CA THR A 152 -11.60 23.78 0.76
C THR A 152 -12.05 23.90 -0.68
N LYS A 153 -13.02 23.10 -1.12
CA LYS A 153 -13.47 22.97 -2.51
C LYS A 153 -12.32 22.66 -3.47
N ASP A 154 -11.37 21.86 -3.00
CA ASP A 154 -10.24 21.43 -3.79
C ASP A 154 -10.72 20.49 -4.90
N GLY A 155 -10.63 20.95 -6.15
CA GLY A 155 -11.05 20.23 -7.35
C GLY A 155 -9.91 19.43 -8.00
N ASP A 156 -8.70 19.45 -7.47
CA ASP A 156 -7.58 18.73 -8.03
C ASP A 156 -7.79 17.21 -7.90
N PRO A 157 -7.32 16.41 -8.86
CA PRO A 157 -7.39 14.97 -8.73
C PRO A 157 -6.53 14.49 -7.56
N PHE A 158 -6.92 13.38 -6.94
CA PHE A 158 -6.16 12.82 -5.81
C PHE A 158 -5.85 11.33 -5.99
N PHE A 159 -4.77 10.91 -5.34
CA PHE A 159 -4.38 9.52 -5.22
C PHE A 159 -4.17 9.15 -3.75
N ILE A 160 -4.89 8.16 -3.26
CA ILE A 160 -4.78 7.67 -1.88
C ILE A 160 -4.17 6.27 -1.85
N TYR A 161 -3.01 6.12 -1.20
CA TYR A 161 -2.45 4.83 -0.82
C TYR A 161 -2.91 4.46 0.59
N PHE A 162 -3.94 3.62 0.64
CA PHE A 162 -4.61 3.24 1.86
C PHE A 162 -4.26 1.79 2.22
N GLY A 163 -3.51 1.59 3.30
CA GLY A 163 -3.05 0.28 3.73
C GLY A 163 -3.44 -0.05 5.16
N PHE A 164 -4.25 -1.07 5.33
CA PHE A 164 -4.55 -1.64 6.65
C PHE A 164 -3.36 -2.43 7.19
N SER A 165 -3.21 -2.42 8.53
CA SER A 165 -2.26 -3.29 9.23
C SER A 165 -2.84 -4.67 9.53
N HIS A 166 -4.15 -4.86 9.37
CA HIS A 166 -4.86 -6.11 9.60
C HIS A 166 -5.23 -6.77 8.26
N PRO A 167 -5.41 -8.10 8.27
CA PRO A 167 -5.34 -9.05 9.39
C PRO A 167 -3.94 -9.59 9.69
N HIS A 168 -2.85 -8.91 9.28
CA HIS A 168 -1.48 -9.34 9.61
C HIS A 168 -1.38 -9.78 11.07
N ASP A 169 -0.79 -10.94 11.31
CA ASP A 169 -0.68 -11.51 12.65
C ASP A 169 0.05 -10.57 13.62
N VAL A 170 -0.49 -10.46 14.80
CA VAL A 170 0.15 -9.74 15.92
C VAL A 170 1.05 -10.75 16.63
N ARG A 171 2.34 -10.74 16.30
CA ARG A 171 3.35 -11.49 17.06
C ARG A 171 3.97 -10.64 18.15
#